data_3d66ba3f976265a885c17fbed34c0222
#
_entry.id   3d66ba3f976265a885c17fbed34c0222
#
_cell.length_a   1.000
_cell.length_b   1.000
_cell.length_c   1.000
_cell.angle_alpha   90.00
_cell.angle_beta   90.00
_cell.angle_gamma   90.00
#
_symmetry.space_group_name_H-M   'P 1'
#
loop_
_entity.id
_entity.type
_entity.pdbx_description
1 polymer ?
#
loop_
_entity_poly.entity_id
_entity_poly.type
_entity_poly.pdbx_seq_one_letter_code
_entity_poly.pdbx_strand_id
1 'polypeptide(L)'
;EKRSPQALLEKWGENWQIDQLWFKTYPYCSAAAGIADAAYQLREELDDPNEIKQILLFFHPNADAALIYRAVQKPSEGRFSAEYLVAAILLGKRLDFQHFEQAECEPDICKLMTKIDRLYQATPENKRAVTIVMRLKNGAVLQAQSDYPKGSPMKPYSGEELNQKLAQAINNEA
;
A
#
# COMPACT_ATOMS: atom_id res chain seq x y z
N GLU A 1 -13.60 6.39 -26.21
CA GLU A 1 -14.23 5.23 -25.54
C GLU A 1 -15.62 5.00 -26.14
N LYS A 2 -15.88 3.80 -26.67
CA LYS A 2 -17.22 3.43 -27.15
C LYS A 2 -18.09 3.13 -25.92
N ARG A 3 -19.03 4.01 -25.63
CA ARG A 3 -20.06 3.76 -24.63
C ARG A 3 -21.02 2.71 -25.15
N SER A 4 -21.17 1.61 -24.46
CA SER A 4 -22.16 0.57 -24.79
C SER A 4 -23.22 0.52 -23.68
N PRO A 5 -24.42 1.05 -23.91
CA PRO A 5 -25.54 0.91 -22.97
C PRO A 5 -25.88 -0.55 -22.65
N GLN A 6 -25.68 -1.45 -23.62
CA GLN A 6 -25.89 -2.89 -23.43
C GLN A 6 -24.99 -3.49 -22.35
N ALA A 7 -23.73 -3.02 -22.21
CA ALA A 7 -22.81 -3.48 -21.18
C ALA A 7 -23.30 -3.17 -19.75
N LEU A 8 -24.18 -2.18 -19.58
CA LEU A 8 -24.79 -1.86 -18.28
C LEU A 8 -25.87 -2.87 -17.87
N LEU A 9 -26.50 -3.50 -18.87
CA LEU A 9 -27.59 -4.45 -18.67
C LEU A 9 -27.12 -5.91 -18.78
N GLU A 10 -25.90 -6.12 -19.25
CA GLU A 10 -25.32 -7.46 -19.41
C GLU A 10 -25.25 -8.14 -18.04
N LYS A 11 -25.86 -9.33 -17.94
CA LYS A 11 -25.94 -10.10 -16.69
C LYS A 11 -26.60 -9.36 -15.51
N TRP A 12 -27.54 -8.46 -15.83
CA TRP A 12 -28.34 -7.78 -14.82
C TRP A 12 -29.13 -8.81 -13.98
N GLY A 13 -28.92 -8.78 -12.65
CA GLY A 13 -29.54 -9.73 -11.71
C GLY A 13 -28.81 -11.06 -11.56
N GLU A 14 -27.75 -11.32 -12.37
CA GLU A 14 -26.90 -12.53 -12.27
C GLU A 14 -25.55 -12.22 -11.62
N ASN A 15 -24.92 -11.09 -11.98
CA ASN A 15 -23.62 -10.66 -11.45
C ASN A 15 -23.79 -9.49 -10.50
N TRP A 16 -23.45 -9.74 -9.23
CA TRP A 16 -23.47 -8.72 -8.19
C TRP A 16 -22.06 -8.14 -8.00
N GLN A 17 -21.89 -6.85 -8.31
CA GLN A 17 -20.61 -6.17 -8.16
C GLN A 17 -20.15 -6.07 -6.72
N ILE A 18 -21.05 -6.24 -5.75
CA ILE A 18 -20.73 -6.25 -4.32
C ILE A 18 -19.74 -7.37 -3.98
N ASP A 19 -19.76 -8.50 -4.67
CA ASP A 19 -18.83 -9.62 -4.48
C ASP A 19 -17.40 -9.28 -4.89
N GLN A 20 -17.22 -8.18 -5.64
CA GLN A 20 -15.92 -7.68 -6.10
C GLN A 20 -15.38 -6.51 -5.26
N LEU A 21 -16.11 -6.11 -4.21
CA LEU A 21 -15.71 -4.98 -3.38
C LEU A 21 -14.49 -5.31 -2.52
N TRP A 22 -13.69 -4.28 -2.29
CA TRP A 22 -12.54 -4.33 -1.42
C TRP A 22 -12.80 -3.56 -0.13
N PHE A 23 -12.36 -4.12 0.98
CA PHE A 23 -12.27 -3.40 2.24
C PHE A 23 -10.89 -2.75 2.35
N LYS A 24 -10.83 -1.42 2.41
CA LYS A 24 -9.57 -0.73 2.65
C LYS A 24 -9.04 -1.03 4.04
N THR A 25 -7.77 -1.42 4.12
CA THR A 25 -7.08 -1.65 5.40
C THR A 25 -6.85 -0.33 6.13
N TYR A 26 -6.36 0.66 5.41
CA TYR A 26 -5.94 1.96 5.94
C TYR A 26 -6.41 3.11 5.04
N PRO A 27 -6.40 4.38 5.55
CA PRO A 27 -6.94 5.53 4.84
C PRO A 27 -5.98 6.10 3.77
N TYR A 28 -5.42 5.25 2.91
CA TYR A 28 -4.60 5.64 1.76
C TYR A 28 -5.13 5.09 0.43
N CYS A 29 -4.52 5.46 -0.68
CA CYS A 29 -4.92 5.05 -2.02
C CYS A 29 -4.85 3.52 -2.19
N SER A 30 -5.89 2.91 -2.79
CA SER A 30 -5.93 1.45 -3.02
C SER A 30 -4.79 0.95 -3.91
N ALA A 31 -4.24 1.79 -4.80
CA ALA A 31 -3.07 1.45 -5.60
C ALA A 31 -1.81 1.16 -4.77
N ALA A 32 -1.77 1.65 -3.51
CA ALA A 32 -0.68 1.40 -2.59
C ALA A 32 -0.89 0.16 -1.71
N ALA A 33 -2.07 -0.45 -1.73
CA ALA A 33 -2.39 -1.51 -0.77
C ALA A 33 -1.43 -2.71 -0.86
N GLY A 34 -1.09 -3.16 -2.07
CA GLY A 34 -0.14 -4.27 -2.25
C GLY A 34 1.27 -3.93 -1.75
N ILE A 35 1.78 -2.72 -2.09
CA ILE A 35 3.11 -2.32 -1.65
C ILE A 35 3.17 -2.12 -0.13
N ALA A 36 2.09 -1.65 0.49
CA ALA A 36 1.99 -1.55 1.93
C ALA A 36 1.98 -2.93 2.61
N ASP A 37 1.23 -3.90 2.08
CA ASP A 37 1.24 -5.28 2.59
C ASP A 37 2.65 -5.89 2.54
N ALA A 38 3.39 -5.70 1.45
CA ALA A 38 4.78 -6.15 1.33
C ALA A 38 5.71 -5.42 2.32
N ALA A 39 5.48 -4.12 2.56
CA ALA A 39 6.25 -3.36 3.54
C ALA A 39 6.00 -3.83 4.98
N TYR A 40 4.77 -4.20 5.34
CA TYR A 40 4.46 -4.77 6.65
C TYR A 40 5.18 -6.10 6.87
N GLN A 41 5.24 -6.98 5.85
CA GLN A 41 6.00 -8.23 5.93
C GLN A 41 7.48 -7.95 6.22
N LEU A 42 8.10 -7.01 5.48
CA LEU A 42 9.50 -6.64 5.70
C LEU A 42 9.73 -5.99 7.06
N ARG A 43 8.74 -5.26 7.59
CA ARG A 43 8.85 -4.66 8.92
C ARG A 43 8.97 -5.69 10.04
N GLU A 44 8.34 -6.86 9.89
CA GLU A 44 8.43 -7.97 10.85
C GLU A 44 9.83 -8.62 10.85
N GLU A 45 10.55 -8.56 9.72
CA GLU A 45 11.88 -9.14 9.55
C GLU A 45 13.01 -8.13 9.83
N LEU A 46 12.68 -6.83 9.94
CA LEU A 46 13.64 -5.75 10.06
C LEU A 46 13.89 -5.40 11.53
N ASP A 47 15.09 -5.65 12.03
CA ASP A 47 15.49 -5.33 13.39
C ASP A 47 15.68 -3.81 13.61
N ASP A 48 16.46 -3.16 12.75
CA ASP A 48 16.76 -1.71 12.84
C ASP A 48 16.58 -1.01 11.49
N PRO A 49 15.61 -0.07 11.37
CA PRO A 49 15.44 0.73 10.16
C PRO A 49 16.67 1.56 9.75
N ASN A 50 17.57 1.87 10.69
CA ASN A 50 18.79 2.60 10.37
C ASN A 50 19.75 1.79 9.51
N GLU A 51 19.67 0.47 9.54
CA GLU A 51 20.46 -0.42 8.70
C GLU A 51 20.04 -0.44 7.24
N ILE A 52 18.91 0.15 6.89
CA ILE A 52 18.45 0.24 5.50
C ILE A 52 19.42 1.11 4.69
N LYS A 53 19.98 0.48 3.63
CA LYS A 53 20.85 1.14 2.63
C LYS A 53 20.05 1.63 1.43
N GLN A 54 19.19 0.78 0.87
CA GLN A 54 18.38 1.06 -0.33
C GLN A 54 17.13 0.19 -0.33
N ILE A 55 16.05 0.71 -0.88
CA ILE A 55 14.78 -0.01 -1.13
C ILE A 55 14.40 0.16 -2.59
N LEU A 56 14.05 -0.94 -3.24
CA LEU A 56 13.57 -0.98 -4.63
C LEU A 56 12.11 -1.46 -4.62
N LEU A 57 11.21 -0.65 -5.16
CA LEU A 57 9.80 -0.98 -5.32
C LEU A 57 9.55 -1.38 -6.77
N PHE A 58 9.12 -2.62 -6.99
CA PHE A 58 8.80 -3.11 -8.32
C PHE A 58 7.30 -3.09 -8.55
N PHE A 59 6.87 -2.36 -9.58
CA PHE A 59 5.50 -2.28 -10.04
C PHE A 59 5.37 -2.81 -11.47
N HIS A 60 4.20 -3.32 -11.81
CA HIS A 60 3.84 -3.44 -13.22
C HIS A 60 3.70 -2.02 -13.82
N PRO A 61 4.09 -1.80 -15.09
CA PRO A 61 3.92 -0.50 -15.74
C PRO A 61 2.51 0.05 -15.58
N ASN A 62 2.39 1.30 -15.13
CA ASN A 62 1.15 2.03 -14.83
C ASN A 62 0.34 1.52 -13.62
N ALA A 63 0.76 0.50 -12.88
CA ALA A 63 0.05 0.04 -11.69
C ALA A 63 0.07 1.08 -10.55
N ASP A 64 1.08 1.95 -10.54
CA ASP A 64 1.28 3.03 -9.56
C ASP A 64 0.83 4.41 -10.06
N ALA A 65 0.08 4.50 -11.17
CA ALA A 65 -0.28 5.78 -11.80
C ALA A 65 -1.04 6.75 -10.86
N ALA A 66 -1.76 6.21 -9.86
CA ALA A 66 -2.43 7.02 -8.84
C ALA A 66 -1.50 7.49 -7.71
N LEU A 67 -0.27 6.95 -7.61
CA LEU A 67 0.69 7.27 -6.57
C LEU A 67 1.63 8.38 -7.07
N ILE A 68 1.08 9.57 -7.21
CA ILE A 68 1.67 10.70 -7.95
C ILE A 68 2.81 11.41 -7.20
N TYR A 69 2.85 11.32 -5.86
CA TYR A 69 3.86 12.00 -5.06
C TYR A 69 5.12 11.13 -4.89
N ARG A 70 6.26 11.65 -5.34
CA ARG A 70 7.60 11.08 -5.11
C ARG A 70 8.30 11.74 -3.92
N ALA A 71 8.03 13.01 -3.71
CA ALA A 71 8.38 13.78 -2.53
C ALA A 71 7.09 14.28 -1.88
N VAL A 72 7.05 14.27 -0.56
CA VAL A 72 5.88 14.61 0.24
C VAL A 72 6.22 15.78 1.14
N GLN A 73 5.43 16.84 1.09
CA GLN A 73 5.54 17.99 1.98
C GLN A 73 4.64 17.83 3.22
N LYS A 74 3.47 17.24 3.01
CA LYS A 74 2.47 17.01 4.07
C LYS A 74 2.07 15.54 4.10
N PRO A 75 1.81 14.95 5.28
CA PRO A 75 1.37 13.55 5.39
C PRO A 75 0.12 13.21 4.56
N SER A 76 -0.78 14.18 4.33
CA SER A 76 -1.95 14.00 3.47
C SER A 76 -1.60 13.64 2.02
N GLU A 77 -0.48 14.13 1.48
CA GLU A 77 0.06 13.74 0.17
C GLU A 77 0.61 12.32 0.21
N GLY A 78 1.10 11.88 1.37
CA GLY A 78 1.60 10.54 1.63
C GLY A 78 0.59 9.44 1.34
N ARG A 79 -0.72 9.74 1.41
CA ARG A 79 -1.81 8.83 1.01
C ARG A 79 -1.68 8.38 -0.46
N PHE A 80 -0.96 9.15 -1.28
CA PHE A 80 -0.74 8.91 -2.72
C PHE A 80 0.75 8.82 -3.05
N SER A 81 1.59 8.38 -2.10
CA SER A 81 3.03 8.15 -2.26
C SER A 81 3.42 6.75 -1.80
N ALA A 82 3.95 5.93 -2.71
CA ALA A 82 4.48 4.62 -2.32
C ALA A 82 5.70 4.75 -1.40
N GLU A 83 6.57 5.71 -1.69
CA GLU A 83 7.79 5.97 -0.92
C GLU A 83 7.46 6.35 0.52
N TYR A 84 6.49 7.25 0.70
CA TYR A 84 6.04 7.69 2.03
C TYR A 84 5.47 6.54 2.84
N LEU A 85 4.53 5.77 2.24
CA LEU A 85 3.88 4.66 2.93
C LEU A 85 4.87 3.57 3.33
N VAL A 86 5.78 3.18 2.42
CA VAL A 86 6.83 2.20 2.72
C VAL A 86 7.75 2.72 3.83
N ALA A 87 8.21 3.97 3.75
CA ALA A 87 9.07 4.56 4.78
C ALA A 87 8.39 4.59 6.14
N ALA A 88 7.14 5.07 6.21
CA ALA A 88 6.38 5.17 7.45
C ALA A 88 6.13 3.77 8.08
N ILE A 89 5.77 2.77 7.27
CA ILE A 89 5.56 1.39 7.74
C ILE A 89 6.87 0.81 8.32
N LEU A 90 7.98 0.93 7.60
CA LEU A 90 9.27 0.40 8.04
C LEU A 90 9.78 1.09 9.32
N LEU A 91 9.41 2.35 9.52
CA LEU A 91 9.66 3.10 10.76
C LEU A 91 8.65 2.80 11.88
N GLY A 92 7.72 1.88 11.67
CA GLY A 92 6.73 1.45 12.67
C GLY A 92 5.63 2.48 12.95
N LYS A 93 5.37 3.40 12.00
CA LYS A 93 4.31 4.39 12.16
C LYS A 93 2.93 3.75 11.97
N ARG A 94 1.98 4.22 12.75
CA ARG A 94 0.57 3.84 12.60
C ARG A 94 -0.06 4.74 11.52
N LEU A 95 -0.50 4.14 10.41
CA LEU A 95 -1.09 4.84 9.27
C LEU A 95 -2.60 5.00 9.42
N ASP A 96 -3.04 5.68 10.46
CA ASP A 96 -4.45 6.04 10.70
C ASP A 96 -4.79 7.43 10.16
N PHE A 97 -6.02 7.90 10.41
CA PHE A 97 -6.45 9.22 9.97
C PHE A 97 -5.62 10.33 10.62
N GLN A 98 -5.31 10.21 11.92
CA GLN A 98 -4.55 11.23 12.67
C GLN A 98 -3.13 11.39 12.10
N HIS A 99 -2.49 10.29 11.67
CA HIS A 99 -1.18 10.34 11.03
C HIS A 99 -1.20 11.21 9.76
N PHE A 100 -2.23 11.07 8.94
CA PHE A 100 -2.34 11.82 7.69
C PHE A 100 -2.87 13.26 7.85
N GLU A 101 -3.32 13.64 9.03
CA GLU A 101 -3.79 15.00 9.35
C GLU A 101 -2.71 15.88 9.97
N GLN A 102 -1.53 15.34 10.25
CA GLN A 102 -0.39 16.11 10.74
C GLN A 102 0.00 17.21 9.73
N ALA A 103 0.49 18.33 10.24
CA ALA A 103 0.83 19.49 9.42
C ALA A 103 2.09 19.29 8.58
N GLU A 104 3.07 18.54 9.10
CA GLU A 104 4.40 18.38 8.53
C GLU A 104 4.80 16.92 8.45
N CYS A 105 5.62 16.59 7.44
CA CYS A 105 6.22 15.27 7.30
C CYS A 105 7.32 15.08 8.37
N GLU A 106 7.31 13.95 9.05
CA GLU A 106 8.35 13.61 10.01
C GLU A 106 9.72 13.48 9.31
N PRO A 107 10.80 14.09 9.87
CA PRO A 107 12.11 14.11 9.22
C PRO A 107 12.67 12.71 8.89
N ASP A 108 12.43 11.72 9.76
CA ASP A 108 12.91 10.35 9.56
C ASP A 108 12.22 9.66 8.39
N ILE A 109 10.91 9.91 8.20
CA ILE A 109 10.16 9.42 7.03
C ILE A 109 10.76 10.04 5.77
N CYS A 110 10.90 11.37 5.74
CA CYS A 110 11.45 12.08 4.59
C CYS A 110 12.87 11.61 4.26
N LYS A 111 13.70 11.37 5.28
CA LYS A 111 15.06 10.82 5.12
C LYS A 111 15.05 9.40 4.53
N LEU A 112 14.16 8.53 5.02
CA LEU A 112 14.10 7.15 4.50
C LEU A 112 13.56 7.13 3.07
N MET A 113 12.61 8.00 2.72
CA MET A 113 12.09 8.14 1.35
C MET A 113 13.21 8.36 0.32
N THR A 114 14.28 9.08 0.67
CA THR A 114 15.41 9.32 -0.25
C THR A 114 16.19 8.06 -0.65
N LYS A 115 15.97 6.94 0.04
CA LYS A 115 16.59 5.65 -0.24
C LYS A 115 15.69 4.72 -1.05
N ILE A 116 14.52 5.18 -1.48
CA ILE A 116 13.48 4.36 -2.12
C ILE A 116 13.37 4.74 -3.60
N ASP A 117 13.55 3.75 -4.46
CA ASP A 117 13.41 3.89 -5.91
C ASP A 117 12.27 3.01 -6.41
N ARG A 118 11.51 3.50 -7.42
CA ARG A 118 10.52 2.68 -8.16
C ARG A 118 11.13 2.16 -9.45
N LEU A 119 10.91 0.87 -9.67
CA LEU A 119 11.26 0.17 -10.89
C LEU A 119 10.00 -0.47 -11.51
N TYR A 120 10.02 -0.67 -12.80
CA TYR A 120 8.89 -1.22 -13.52
C TYR A 120 9.27 -2.53 -14.18
N GLN A 121 8.53 -3.58 -13.84
CA GLN A 121 8.70 -4.90 -14.40
C GLN A 121 7.33 -5.44 -14.84
N ALA A 122 7.23 -5.82 -16.11
CA ALA A 122 6.02 -6.45 -16.59
C ALA A 122 5.90 -7.86 -15.99
N THR A 123 4.80 -8.10 -15.26
CA THR A 123 4.41 -9.42 -14.80
C THR A 123 3.22 -9.87 -15.65
N PRO A 124 3.37 -10.93 -16.48
CA PRO A 124 2.32 -11.31 -17.44
C PRO A 124 1.01 -11.71 -16.79
N GLU A 125 1.07 -12.31 -15.61
CA GLU A 125 -0.07 -12.99 -14.98
C GLU A 125 -0.84 -12.10 -14.00
N ASN A 126 -0.17 -11.19 -13.29
CA ASN A 126 -0.82 -10.33 -12.30
C ASN A 126 -0.26 -8.89 -12.34
N LYS A 127 -1.02 -8.01 -13.01
CA LYS A 127 -0.66 -6.57 -13.09
C LYS A 127 -0.72 -5.82 -11.76
N ARG A 128 -1.21 -6.46 -10.69
CA ARG A 128 -1.31 -5.88 -9.34
C ARG A 128 -0.22 -6.39 -8.41
N ALA A 129 0.52 -7.42 -8.82
CA ALA A 129 1.65 -7.92 -8.04
C ALA A 129 2.70 -6.82 -7.88
N VAL A 130 3.20 -6.70 -6.67
CA VAL A 130 4.26 -5.75 -6.29
C VAL A 130 5.32 -6.49 -5.48
N THR A 131 6.56 -6.06 -5.64
CA THR A 131 7.69 -6.62 -4.89
C THR A 131 8.49 -5.48 -4.27
N ILE A 132 8.96 -5.66 -3.05
CA ILE A 132 9.96 -4.81 -2.39
C ILE A 132 11.24 -5.61 -2.23
N VAL A 133 12.35 -5.05 -2.64
CA VAL A 133 13.69 -5.55 -2.35
C VAL A 133 14.40 -4.51 -1.49
N MET A 134 14.82 -4.89 -0.28
CA MET A 134 15.49 -4.03 0.68
C MET A 134 16.92 -4.53 0.91
N ARG A 135 17.90 -3.64 0.69
CA ARG A 135 19.32 -3.92 0.93
C ARG A 135 19.75 -3.25 2.22
N LEU A 136 20.39 -4.00 3.10
CA LEU A 136 20.93 -3.51 4.35
C LEU A 136 22.42 -3.13 4.21
N LYS A 137 22.93 -2.33 5.14
CA LYS A 137 24.33 -1.88 5.16
C LYS A 137 25.32 -3.03 5.35
N ASN A 138 24.92 -4.09 6.06
CA ASN A 138 25.72 -5.31 6.25
C ASN A 138 25.75 -6.22 5.01
N GLY A 139 25.08 -5.85 3.92
CA GLY A 139 25.00 -6.61 2.68
C GLY A 139 23.84 -7.59 2.61
N ALA A 140 23.07 -7.80 3.66
CA ALA A 140 21.88 -8.63 3.63
C ALA A 140 20.81 -8.02 2.70
N VAL A 141 20.00 -8.90 2.09
CA VAL A 141 18.90 -8.52 1.22
C VAL A 141 17.64 -9.19 1.74
N LEU A 142 16.63 -8.38 2.05
CA LEU A 142 15.28 -8.83 2.40
C LEU A 142 14.35 -8.56 1.22
N GLN A 143 13.38 -9.43 1.01
CA GLN A 143 12.41 -9.29 -0.08
C GLN A 143 11.03 -9.74 0.38
N ALA A 144 10.00 -8.96 0.01
CA ALA A 144 8.61 -9.34 0.18
C ALA A 144 7.82 -9.06 -1.09
N GLN A 145 6.76 -9.84 -1.30
CA GLN A 145 5.86 -9.72 -2.44
C GLN A 145 4.40 -9.75 -1.98
N SER A 146 3.56 -9.00 -2.65
CA SER A 146 2.11 -9.08 -2.50
C SER A 146 1.47 -9.22 -3.87
N ASP A 147 0.81 -10.35 -4.11
CA ASP A 147 0.07 -10.61 -5.35
C ASP A 147 -1.33 -9.99 -5.29
N TYR A 148 -1.96 -10.05 -4.14
CA TYR A 148 -3.28 -9.48 -3.87
C TYR A 148 -3.28 -8.79 -2.51
N PRO A 149 -3.71 -7.52 -2.45
CA PRO A 149 -3.74 -6.80 -1.19
C PRO A 149 -4.80 -7.35 -0.24
N LYS A 150 -4.52 -7.27 1.06
CA LYS A 150 -5.47 -7.61 2.12
C LYS A 150 -6.76 -6.81 1.98
N GLY A 151 -7.88 -7.47 2.21
CA GLY A 151 -9.22 -6.91 2.02
C GLY A 151 -9.76 -7.03 0.61
N SER A 152 -8.97 -7.54 -0.36
CA SER A 152 -9.45 -7.88 -1.70
C SER A 152 -10.25 -9.21 -1.68
N PRO A 153 -11.08 -9.49 -2.71
CA PRO A 153 -11.78 -10.77 -2.83
C PRO A 153 -10.85 -12.00 -2.81
N MET A 154 -9.62 -11.85 -3.30
CA MET A 154 -8.62 -12.93 -3.33
C MET A 154 -7.88 -13.10 -2.00
N LYS A 155 -7.91 -12.08 -1.11
CA LYS A 155 -7.30 -12.10 0.23
C LYS A 155 -8.22 -11.39 1.22
N PRO A 156 -9.42 -11.95 1.50
CA PRO A 156 -10.44 -11.29 2.31
C PRO A 156 -10.01 -11.17 3.78
N TYR A 157 -10.71 -10.32 4.50
CA TYR A 157 -10.66 -10.28 5.96
C TYR A 157 -11.40 -11.45 6.58
N SER A 158 -10.89 -11.97 7.69
CA SER A 158 -11.67 -12.81 8.60
C SER A 158 -12.70 -11.96 9.37
N GLY A 159 -13.68 -12.63 9.99
CA GLY A 159 -14.66 -11.94 10.87
C GLY A 159 -13.98 -11.22 12.04
N GLU A 160 -12.93 -11.82 12.61
CA GLU A 160 -12.17 -11.22 13.71
C GLU A 160 -11.43 -9.95 13.27
N GLU A 161 -10.74 -9.98 12.11
CA GLU A 161 -10.06 -8.82 11.56
C GLU A 161 -11.03 -7.68 11.20
N LEU A 162 -12.24 -8.00 10.72
CA LEU A 162 -13.28 -7.00 10.48
C LEU A 162 -13.78 -6.37 11.79
N ASN A 163 -13.95 -7.16 12.85
CA ASN A 163 -14.34 -6.66 14.18
C ASN A 163 -13.24 -5.75 14.77
N GLN A 164 -11.96 -6.11 14.61
CA GLN A 164 -10.83 -5.26 15.03
C GLN A 164 -10.81 -3.93 14.25
N LYS A 165 -11.06 -3.98 12.94
CA LYS A 165 -11.16 -2.79 12.12
C LYS A 165 -12.32 -1.88 12.53
N LEU A 166 -13.48 -2.45 12.84
CA LEU A 166 -14.64 -1.73 13.35
C LEU A 166 -14.33 -1.06 14.69
N ALA A 167 -13.74 -1.80 15.63
CA ALA A 167 -13.35 -1.27 16.93
C ALA A 167 -12.36 -0.09 16.80
N GLN A 168 -11.40 -0.16 15.86
CA GLN A 168 -10.51 0.95 15.57
C GLN A 168 -11.26 2.18 15.03
N ALA A 169 -12.25 1.98 14.17
CA ALA A 169 -13.03 3.09 13.62
C ALA A 169 -13.83 3.80 14.71
N ILE A 170 -14.49 3.05 15.60
CA ILE A 170 -15.28 3.60 16.72
C ILE A 170 -14.39 4.37 17.70
N ASN A 171 -13.19 3.86 18.02
CA ASN A 171 -12.28 4.50 18.97
C ASN A 171 -11.57 5.75 18.43
N ASN A 172 -11.62 5.99 17.11
CA ASN A 172 -11.07 7.19 16.49
C ASN A 172 -12.09 8.35 16.42
N GLU A 173 -13.35 8.12 16.76
CA GLU A 173 -14.40 9.16 16.83
C GLU A 173 -14.60 9.72 18.25
N ALA A 174 -13.84 9.25 19.24
CA ALA A 174 -13.82 9.73 20.63
C ALA A 174 -12.50 10.53 20.90
#